data_61297706f9dfa4449c96a2d90ce2fd81
#
_entry.id   61297706f9dfa4449c96a2d90ce2fd81
#
_cell.length_a   1.000
_cell.length_b   1.000
_cell.length_c   1.000
_cell.angle_alpha   90.00
_cell.angle_beta   90.00
_cell.angle_gamma   90.00
#
_symmetry.space_group_name_H-M   'P 1'
#
loop_
_entity.id
_entity.type
_entity.pdbx_description
1 polymer ?
#
loop_
_entity_poly.entity_id
_entity_poly.type
_entity_poly.pdbx_seq_one_letter_code
_entity_poly.pdbx_strand_id
1 'polypeptide(L)'
;PSWWVGGGFDLTPFYPNLNDVKHWHQVAYELCQPFGDEVYPKYKTWCDEYFYLKHRHERRGEGGLFYDDMNTASTNRDFTTCFKFMQAVGQGYFDGIIPIFERNKHRSYTEHERQFQLYRRGRYVEYNLVFDRGTLFGLQSNGRTESILVSMPPLAAWEYRYEPKQGTPEFELTDFYLKPQDWLNLSDKP
;
A
#
# COMPACT_ATOMS: atom_id res chain seq x y z
N PRO A 1 -1.44 -13.23 24.13
CA PRO A 1 -2.24 -14.21 23.39
C PRO A 1 -1.36 -15.36 22.87
N SER A 2 -1.94 -16.54 22.70
CA SER A 2 -1.23 -17.72 22.16
C SER A 2 -1.12 -17.69 20.63
N TRP A 3 -1.79 -16.75 19.96
CA TRP A 3 -1.81 -16.56 18.53
C TRP A 3 -2.15 -15.10 18.16
N TRP A 4 -1.77 -14.72 17.01
CA TRP A 4 -2.18 -13.49 16.32
C TRP A 4 -2.03 -13.68 14.80
N VAL A 5 -2.74 -12.88 14.03
CA VAL A 5 -2.62 -12.79 12.58
C VAL A 5 -2.40 -11.34 12.16
N GLY A 6 -1.66 -11.16 11.08
CA GLY A 6 -1.41 -9.86 10.46
C GLY A 6 -1.30 -9.98 8.95
N GLY A 7 -1.41 -8.86 8.25
CA GLY A 7 -1.29 -8.80 6.83
C GLY A 7 -1.52 -7.41 6.27
N GLY A 8 -1.41 -7.32 4.95
CA GLY A 8 -1.60 -6.07 4.22
C GLY A 8 -2.13 -6.32 2.82
N PHE A 9 -2.78 -5.29 2.28
CA PHE A 9 -3.34 -5.22 0.95
C PHE A 9 -3.25 -3.76 0.54
N ASP A 10 -2.09 -3.32 -0.01
CA ASP A 10 -1.84 -1.92 -0.30
C ASP A 10 -1.27 -1.70 -1.72
N LEU A 11 -1.63 -0.59 -2.34
CA LEU A 11 -1.25 -0.20 -3.68
C LEU A 11 -0.25 0.97 -3.66
N THR A 12 0.85 0.81 -4.39
CA THR A 12 1.87 1.85 -4.57
C THR A 12 2.11 2.10 -6.06
N PRO A 13 1.24 2.85 -6.75
CA PRO A 13 1.47 3.20 -8.14
C PRO A 13 2.52 4.32 -8.25
N PHE A 14 3.11 4.44 -9.44
CA PHE A 14 4.06 5.52 -9.74
C PHE A 14 3.42 6.66 -10.51
N TYR A 15 2.25 6.42 -11.11
CA TYR A 15 1.43 7.42 -11.79
C TYR A 15 -0.04 7.30 -11.35
N PRO A 16 -0.75 8.42 -11.18
CA PRO A 16 -2.11 8.41 -10.70
C PRO A 16 -3.07 7.79 -11.73
N ASN A 17 -3.99 6.96 -11.25
CA ASN A 17 -5.11 6.44 -12.04
C ASN A 17 -6.33 6.25 -11.14
N LEU A 18 -7.29 7.17 -11.26
CA LEU A 18 -8.47 7.17 -10.40
C LEU A 18 -9.29 5.88 -10.49
N ASN A 19 -9.40 5.29 -11.69
CA ASN A 19 -10.14 4.05 -11.86
C ASN A 19 -9.45 2.86 -11.17
N ASP A 20 -8.12 2.84 -11.21
CA ASP A 20 -7.34 1.77 -10.59
C ASP A 20 -7.41 1.87 -9.05
N VAL A 21 -7.27 3.07 -8.47
CA VAL A 21 -7.35 3.24 -7.02
C VAL A 21 -8.77 3.01 -6.50
N LYS A 22 -9.80 3.48 -7.20
CA LYS A 22 -11.20 3.19 -6.84
C LYS A 22 -11.50 1.69 -6.88
N HIS A 23 -11.09 1.00 -7.95
CA HIS A 23 -11.22 -0.45 -8.04
C HIS A 23 -10.51 -1.17 -6.87
N TRP A 24 -9.28 -0.77 -6.56
CA TRP A 24 -8.51 -1.33 -5.47
C TRP A 24 -9.22 -1.20 -4.12
N HIS A 25 -9.69 0.00 -3.80
CA HIS A 25 -10.42 0.27 -2.56
C HIS A 25 -11.82 -0.35 -2.53
N GLN A 26 -12.48 -0.50 -3.69
CA GLN A 26 -13.76 -1.21 -3.77
C GLN A 26 -13.59 -2.69 -3.44
N VAL A 27 -12.57 -3.35 -4.01
CA VAL A 27 -12.25 -4.75 -3.65
C VAL A 27 -11.91 -4.87 -2.17
N ALA A 28 -11.06 -3.97 -1.64
CA ALA A 28 -10.72 -3.95 -0.22
C ALA A 28 -11.96 -3.79 0.69
N TYR A 29 -12.89 -2.94 0.30
CA TYR A 29 -14.15 -2.74 1.02
C TYR A 29 -15.02 -4.02 1.01
N GLU A 30 -15.23 -4.60 -0.16
CA GLU A 30 -16.03 -5.82 -0.33
C GLU A 30 -15.47 -7.01 0.47
N LEU A 31 -14.14 -7.15 0.53
CA LEU A 31 -13.47 -8.16 1.36
C LEU A 31 -13.74 -7.98 2.86
N CYS A 32 -13.90 -6.75 3.31
CA CYS A 32 -14.15 -6.43 4.71
C CYS A 32 -15.62 -6.62 5.13
N GLN A 33 -16.56 -6.45 4.22
CA GLN A 33 -18.02 -6.45 4.50
C GLN A 33 -18.52 -7.68 5.29
N PRO A 34 -18.11 -8.93 4.97
CA PRO A 34 -18.55 -10.09 5.73
C PRO A 34 -18.08 -10.10 7.20
N PHE A 35 -17.15 -9.22 7.55
CA PHE A 35 -16.54 -9.14 8.88
C PHE A 35 -16.98 -7.91 9.69
N GLY A 36 -17.78 -7.00 9.11
CA GLY A 36 -18.36 -5.83 9.75
C GLY A 36 -18.03 -4.52 9.06
N ASP A 37 -18.96 -3.57 9.15
CA ASP A 37 -18.85 -2.26 8.47
C ASP A 37 -17.66 -1.43 8.96
N GLU A 38 -17.22 -1.64 10.20
CA GLU A 38 -16.07 -0.95 10.81
C GLU A 38 -14.71 -1.45 10.32
N VAL A 39 -14.66 -2.61 9.67
CA VAL A 39 -13.39 -3.30 9.35
C VAL A 39 -12.59 -2.55 8.28
N TYR A 40 -13.24 -2.17 7.18
CA TYR A 40 -12.59 -1.41 6.12
C TYR A 40 -12.07 -0.04 6.60
N PRO A 41 -12.89 0.85 7.19
CA PRO A 41 -12.38 2.15 7.62
C PRO A 41 -11.26 2.04 8.66
N LYS A 42 -11.34 1.06 9.59
CA LYS A 42 -10.30 0.81 10.59
C LYS A 42 -8.96 0.44 9.94
N TYR A 43 -8.95 -0.56 9.07
CA TYR A 43 -7.70 -1.06 8.49
C TYR A 43 -7.19 -0.20 7.34
N LYS A 44 -8.06 0.54 6.67
CA LYS A 44 -7.68 1.60 5.71
C LYS A 44 -6.95 2.74 6.42
N THR A 45 -7.48 3.24 7.52
CA THR A 45 -6.83 4.29 8.31
C THR A 45 -5.49 3.81 8.85
N TRP A 46 -5.42 2.59 9.36
CA TRP A 46 -4.15 2.02 9.83
C TRP A 46 -3.12 1.88 8.71
N CYS A 47 -3.54 1.48 7.51
CA CYS A 47 -2.67 1.43 6.33
C CYS A 47 -2.09 2.82 5.99
N ASP A 48 -2.93 3.85 5.98
CA ASP A 48 -2.53 5.24 5.71
C ASP A 48 -1.48 5.75 6.72
N GLU A 49 -1.65 5.41 7.99
CA GLU A 49 -0.72 5.80 9.07
C GLU A 49 0.57 4.98 9.06
N TYR A 50 0.46 3.66 8.83
CA TYR A 50 1.60 2.76 8.86
C TYR A 50 2.61 3.06 7.77
N PHE A 51 2.14 3.31 6.53
CA PHE A 51 3.01 3.57 5.38
C PHE A 51 3.37 5.05 5.17
N TYR A 52 3.30 5.86 6.22
CA TYR A 52 3.69 7.27 6.18
C TYR A 52 5.19 7.46 6.37
N LEU A 53 5.84 8.11 5.41
CA LEU A 53 7.25 8.50 5.48
C LEU A 53 7.39 9.85 6.20
N LYS A 54 7.73 9.81 7.47
CA LYS A 54 7.77 11.02 8.33
C LYS A 54 8.74 12.09 7.83
N HIS A 55 9.91 11.68 7.32
CA HIS A 55 10.94 12.59 6.83
C HIS A 55 10.67 13.15 5.43
N ARG A 56 9.65 12.61 4.74
CA ARG A 56 9.18 13.09 3.43
C ARG A 56 7.84 13.82 3.49
N HIS A 57 7.14 13.71 4.62
CA HIS A 57 5.79 14.23 4.82
C HIS A 57 4.78 13.72 3.78
N GLU A 58 4.94 12.48 3.33
CA GLU A 58 4.07 11.84 2.35
C GLU A 58 3.82 10.36 2.69
N ARG A 59 2.76 9.78 2.16
CA ARG A 59 2.56 8.33 2.21
C ARG A 59 3.36 7.63 1.11
N ARG A 60 3.71 6.37 1.34
CA ARG A 60 4.41 5.55 0.35
C ARG A 60 3.58 5.32 -0.90
N GLY A 61 2.27 5.05 -0.75
CA GLY A 61 1.33 4.74 -1.82
C GLY A 61 -0.08 5.24 -1.53
N GLU A 62 -1.03 4.76 -2.32
CA GLU A 62 -2.45 5.13 -2.24
C GLU A 62 -3.21 4.39 -1.12
N GLY A 63 -2.56 3.40 -0.52
CA GLY A 63 -3.10 2.66 0.61
C GLY A 63 -3.90 1.42 0.22
N GLY A 64 -4.81 1.05 1.09
CA GLY A 64 -5.58 -0.18 1.05
C GLY A 64 -5.90 -0.66 2.46
N LEU A 65 -5.45 -1.84 2.84
CA LEU A 65 -5.63 -2.42 4.17
C LEU A 65 -4.29 -2.73 4.82
N PHE A 66 -4.17 -2.44 6.10
CA PHE A 66 -3.10 -2.97 6.94
C PHE A 66 -3.67 -3.38 8.30
N TYR A 67 -3.30 -4.55 8.78
CA TYR A 67 -3.69 -5.07 10.06
C TYR A 67 -2.58 -5.92 10.67
N ASP A 68 -2.40 -5.80 11.97
CA ASP A 68 -1.41 -6.54 12.73
C ASP A 68 -1.98 -6.88 14.11
N ASP A 69 -1.35 -7.85 14.79
CA ASP A 69 -1.74 -8.26 16.14
C ASP A 69 -3.23 -8.60 16.32
N MET A 70 -3.91 -9.03 15.23
CA MET A 70 -5.29 -9.48 15.33
C MET A 70 -5.38 -10.76 16.16
N ASN A 71 -6.09 -10.68 17.25
CA ASN A 71 -6.37 -11.79 18.15
C ASN A 71 -7.70 -11.52 18.89
N THR A 72 -8.13 -12.42 19.76
CA THR A 72 -9.39 -12.26 20.48
C THR A 72 -9.43 -10.97 21.31
N ALA A 73 -8.33 -10.59 21.95
CA ALA A 73 -8.30 -9.40 22.79
C ALA A 73 -8.42 -8.09 21.99
N SER A 74 -7.83 -8.04 20.77
CA SER A 74 -7.82 -6.82 19.96
C SER A 74 -9.04 -6.67 19.06
N THR A 75 -9.76 -7.77 18.76
CA THR A 75 -10.86 -7.77 17.79
C THR A 75 -12.18 -8.26 18.36
N ASN A 76 -12.19 -8.88 19.54
CA ASN A 76 -13.34 -9.64 20.10
C ASN A 76 -13.82 -10.78 19.16
N ARG A 77 -12.92 -11.35 18.34
CA ARG A 77 -13.18 -12.44 17.40
C ARG A 77 -12.32 -13.65 17.74
N ASP A 78 -12.82 -14.84 17.44
CA ASP A 78 -12.07 -16.08 17.61
C ASP A 78 -10.99 -16.24 16.52
N PHE A 79 -10.11 -17.23 16.70
CA PHE A 79 -9.06 -17.55 15.73
C PHE A 79 -9.63 -17.84 14.35
N THR A 80 -10.70 -18.62 14.27
CA THR A 80 -11.29 -19.04 13.00
C THR A 80 -11.76 -17.84 12.18
N THR A 81 -12.39 -16.87 12.83
CA THR A 81 -12.87 -15.64 12.19
C THR A 81 -11.70 -14.76 11.72
N CYS A 82 -10.68 -14.56 12.56
CA CYS A 82 -9.49 -13.80 12.17
C CYS A 82 -8.72 -14.47 11.03
N PHE A 83 -8.62 -15.80 11.04
CA PHE A 83 -7.97 -16.57 9.99
C PHE A 83 -8.74 -16.51 8.66
N LYS A 84 -10.07 -16.60 8.69
CA LYS A 84 -10.92 -16.42 7.51
C LYS A 84 -10.76 -15.04 6.89
N PHE A 85 -10.66 -13.99 7.72
CA PHE A 85 -10.38 -12.64 7.22
C PHE A 85 -9.04 -12.58 6.50
N MET A 86 -7.96 -13.09 7.10
CA MET A 86 -6.64 -13.16 6.49
C MET A 86 -6.66 -13.91 5.15
N GLN A 87 -7.38 -15.05 5.08
CA GLN A 87 -7.53 -15.82 3.83
C GLN A 87 -8.28 -15.02 2.75
N ALA A 88 -9.36 -14.31 3.14
CA ALA A 88 -10.13 -13.47 2.23
C ALA A 88 -9.27 -12.35 1.65
N VAL A 89 -8.49 -11.65 2.47
CA VAL A 89 -7.58 -10.59 2.02
C VAL A 89 -6.50 -11.16 1.08
N GLY A 90 -5.91 -12.31 1.41
CA GLY A 90 -4.92 -12.95 0.56
C GLY A 90 -5.47 -13.37 -0.80
N GLN A 91 -6.67 -13.94 -0.85
CA GLN A 91 -7.34 -14.33 -2.09
C GLN A 91 -7.75 -13.11 -2.93
N GLY A 92 -8.32 -12.11 -2.28
CA GLY A 92 -8.80 -10.89 -2.94
C GLY A 92 -7.69 -10.01 -3.51
N TYR A 93 -6.42 -10.25 -3.13
CA TYR A 93 -5.29 -9.57 -3.74
C TYR A 93 -5.27 -9.76 -5.26
N PHE A 94 -5.58 -10.95 -5.75
CA PHE A 94 -5.64 -11.23 -7.19
C PHE A 94 -6.81 -10.49 -7.86
N ASP A 95 -7.96 -10.41 -7.20
CA ASP A 95 -9.12 -9.69 -7.72
C ASP A 95 -8.83 -8.18 -7.82
N GLY A 96 -8.03 -7.64 -6.92
CA GLY A 96 -7.57 -6.26 -6.96
C GLY A 96 -6.51 -5.99 -8.02
N ILE A 97 -5.42 -6.79 -8.05
CA ILE A 97 -4.23 -6.43 -8.83
C ILE A 97 -4.31 -6.85 -10.31
N ILE A 98 -4.92 -8.01 -10.62
CA ILE A 98 -4.94 -8.52 -11.99
C ILE A 98 -5.65 -7.56 -12.96
N PRO A 99 -6.85 -7.02 -12.65
CA PRO A 99 -7.49 -6.05 -13.54
C PRO A 99 -6.67 -4.77 -13.76
N ILE A 100 -5.91 -4.33 -12.77
CA ILE A 100 -5.00 -3.18 -12.88
C ILE A 100 -3.86 -3.51 -13.87
N PHE A 101 -3.24 -4.68 -13.75
CA PHE A 101 -2.21 -5.12 -14.68
C PHE A 101 -2.74 -5.27 -16.10
N GLU A 102 -3.91 -5.90 -16.28
CA GLU A 102 -4.53 -6.08 -17.59
C GLU A 102 -4.80 -4.75 -18.31
N ARG A 103 -5.24 -3.72 -17.58
CA ARG A 103 -5.46 -2.38 -18.15
C ARG A 103 -4.16 -1.66 -18.54
N ASN A 104 -3.07 -1.92 -17.83
CA ASN A 104 -1.84 -1.12 -17.94
C ASN A 104 -0.68 -1.84 -18.65
N LYS A 105 -0.68 -3.18 -18.81
CA LYS A 105 0.46 -3.97 -19.31
C LYS A 105 0.95 -3.59 -20.73
N HIS A 106 0.10 -3.00 -21.55
CA HIS A 106 0.44 -2.57 -22.91
C HIS A 106 0.62 -1.05 -23.06
N ARG A 107 0.53 -0.31 -21.95
CA ARG A 107 0.75 1.13 -21.96
C ARG A 107 2.22 1.43 -22.25
N SER A 108 2.48 2.23 -23.27
CA SER A 108 3.81 2.78 -23.50
C SER A 108 4.17 3.79 -22.42
N TYR A 109 5.46 3.94 -22.16
CA TYR A 109 5.98 4.92 -21.22
C TYR A 109 7.22 5.61 -21.82
N THR A 110 7.48 6.83 -21.38
CA THR A 110 8.63 7.63 -21.75
C THR A 110 9.81 7.41 -20.81
N GLU A 111 11.00 7.87 -21.22
CA GLU A 111 12.17 7.88 -20.32
C GLU A 111 11.92 8.74 -19.08
N HIS A 112 11.21 9.86 -19.21
CA HIS A 112 10.84 10.70 -18.08
C HIS A 112 9.97 9.93 -17.06
N GLU A 113 8.94 9.22 -17.52
CA GLU A 113 8.11 8.37 -16.65
C GLU A 113 8.92 7.26 -16.00
N ARG A 114 9.89 6.69 -16.71
CA ARG A 114 10.80 5.69 -16.15
C ARG A 114 11.68 6.27 -15.04
N GLN A 115 12.24 7.47 -15.23
CA GLN A 115 13.06 8.12 -14.20
C GLN A 115 12.21 8.48 -12.97
N PHE A 116 11.01 9.00 -13.16
CA PHE A 116 10.10 9.24 -12.04
C PHE A 116 9.72 7.95 -11.31
N GLN A 117 9.48 6.86 -12.00
CA GLN A 117 9.26 5.54 -11.37
C GLN A 117 10.45 5.15 -10.49
N LEU A 118 11.69 5.31 -10.96
CA LEU A 118 12.89 5.00 -10.17
C LEU A 118 12.98 5.90 -8.93
N TYR A 119 12.65 7.18 -9.06
CA TYR A 119 12.57 8.12 -7.95
C TYR A 119 11.53 7.68 -6.92
N ARG A 120 10.33 7.29 -7.34
CA ARG A 120 9.30 6.76 -6.43
C ARG A 120 9.69 5.42 -5.79
N ARG A 121 10.43 4.59 -6.49
CA ARG A 121 11.01 3.36 -5.91
C ARG A 121 12.01 3.67 -4.79
N GLY A 122 12.70 4.80 -4.85
CA GLY A 122 13.51 5.30 -3.73
C GLY A 122 12.69 5.49 -2.45
N ARG A 123 11.45 5.98 -2.53
CA ARG A 123 10.55 6.11 -1.37
C ARG A 123 10.17 4.76 -0.76
N TYR A 124 9.94 3.74 -1.61
CA TYR A 124 9.70 2.38 -1.17
C TYR A 124 10.91 1.82 -0.40
N VAL A 125 12.11 2.00 -0.93
CA VAL A 125 13.36 1.58 -0.26
C VAL A 125 13.54 2.30 1.07
N GLU A 126 13.35 3.63 1.11
CA GLU A 126 13.42 4.41 2.35
C GLU A 126 12.47 3.86 3.42
N TYR A 127 11.22 3.60 3.06
CA TYR A 127 10.25 3.07 4.01
C TYR A 127 10.70 1.73 4.59
N ASN A 128 11.01 0.77 3.72
CA ASN A 128 11.34 -0.58 4.16
C ASN A 128 12.63 -0.66 4.98
N LEU A 129 13.64 0.14 4.65
CA LEU A 129 14.91 0.11 5.40
C LEU A 129 14.88 0.94 6.70
N VAL A 130 14.02 1.96 6.79
CA VAL A 130 14.05 2.90 7.93
C VAL A 130 12.88 2.68 8.88
N PHE A 131 11.70 2.33 8.38
CA PHE A 131 10.47 2.31 9.17
C PHE A 131 9.77 0.96 9.28
N ASP A 132 9.99 0.05 8.29
CA ASP A 132 9.26 -1.21 8.31
C ASP A 132 9.72 -2.12 9.45
N ARG A 133 8.81 -2.37 10.39
CA ARG A 133 9.10 -3.18 11.59
C ARG A 133 9.51 -4.61 11.25
N GLY A 134 8.89 -5.18 10.20
CA GLY A 134 9.20 -6.54 9.76
C GLY A 134 10.62 -6.66 9.21
N THR A 135 11.03 -5.72 8.36
CA THR A 135 12.39 -5.64 7.82
C THR A 135 13.42 -5.45 8.94
N LEU A 136 13.18 -4.49 9.83
CA LEU A 136 14.08 -4.21 10.96
C LEU A 136 14.21 -5.43 11.89
N PHE A 137 13.10 -6.07 12.24
CA PHE A 137 13.11 -7.29 13.06
C PHE A 137 13.87 -8.42 12.37
N GLY A 138 13.62 -8.66 11.08
CA GLY A 138 14.30 -9.70 10.32
C GLY A 138 15.82 -9.53 10.30
N LEU A 139 16.30 -8.30 10.06
CA LEU A 139 17.73 -7.98 10.06
C LEU A 139 18.36 -8.10 11.47
N GLN A 140 17.65 -7.62 12.50
CA GLN A 140 18.12 -7.68 13.89
C GLN A 140 18.13 -9.10 14.47
N SER A 141 17.21 -9.95 14.03
CA SER A 141 17.13 -11.35 14.45
C SER A 141 18.06 -12.30 13.69
N ASN A 142 18.96 -11.75 12.87
CA ASN A 142 19.89 -12.51 12.02
C ASN A 142 19.18 -13.45 11.04
N GLY A 143 18.02 -13.01 10.51
CA GLY A 143 17.29 -13.69 9.46
C GLY A 143 18.07 -13.71 8.14
N ARG A 144 17.61 -14.53 7.17
CA ARG A 144 18.25 -14.60 5.85
C ARG A 144 18.07 -13.28 5.09
N THR A 145 19.14 -12.50 4.94
CA THR A 145 19.13 -11.15 4.36
C THR A 145 18.50 -11.11 2.97
N GLU A 146 18.84 -12.07 2.10
CA GLU A 146 18.31 -12.14 0.73
C GLU A 146 16.78 -12.34 0.71
N SER A 147 16.24 -13.06 1.68
CA SER A 147 14.79 -13.25 1.80
C SER A 147 14.08 -12.04 2.42
N ILE A 148 14.73 -11.35 3.36
CA ILE A 148 14.20 -10.13 3.96
C ILE A 148 14.14 -9.00 2.94
N LEU A 149 15.16 -8.87 2.10
CA LEU A 149 15.28 -7.81 1.10
C LEU A 149 14.77 -8.20 -0.29
N VAL A 150 14.08 -9.33 -0.43
CA VAL A 150 13.58 -9.83 -1.73
C VAL A 150 12.61 -8.87 -2.41
N SER A 151 11.91 -8.04 -1.65
CA SER A 151 10.96 -7.04 -2.16
C SER A 151 11.64 -5.75 -2.65
N MET A 152 12.94 -5.57 -2.42
CA MET A 152 13.63 -4.37 -2.86
C MET A 152 13.68 -4.29 -4.39
N PRO A 153 13.36 -3.13 -4.98
CA PRO A 153 13.46 -2.95 -6.41
C PRO A 153 14.92 -3.06 -6.86
N PRO A 154 15.20 -3.70 -8.01
CA PRO A 154 16.57 -3.84 -8.50
C PRO A 154 17.23 -2.51 -8.87
N LEU A 155 16.41 -1.48 -9.16
CA LEU A 155 16.84 -0.11 -9.45
C LEU A 155 15.95 0.88 -8.71
N ALA A 156 16.56 1.87 -8.09
CA ALA A 156 15.92 3.02 -7.47
C ALA A 156 16.80 4.26 -7.68
N ALA A 157 16.22 5.44 -7.59
CA ALA A 157 16.95 6.71 -7.74
C ALA A 157 16.54 7.72 -6.68
N TRP A 158 17.46 8.64 -6.40
CA TRP A 158 17.24 9.80 -5.54
C TRP A 158 17.69 11.05 -6.28
N GLU A 159 16.90 12.09 -6.15
CA GLU A 159 17.20 13.41 -6.71
C GLU A 159 17.18 14.45 -5.59
N TYR A 160 18.17 15.33 -5.61
CA TYR A 160 18.26 16.38 -4.59
C TYR A 160 17.24 17.48 -4.85
N ARG A 161 16.33 17.71 -3.87
CA ARG A 161 15.25 18.72 -3.94
C ARG A 161 14.36 18.58 -5.17
N TYR A 162 14.03 17.36 -5.55
CA TYR A 162 13.05 17.14 -6.62
C TYR A 162 11.68 17.67 -6.19
N GLU A 163 11.12 18.55 -6.99
CA GLU A 163 9.77 19.10 -6.83
C GLU A 163 9.00 18.88 -8.14
N PRO A 164 7.91 18.09 -8.12
CA PRO A 164 7.08 17.90 -9.31
C PRO A 164 6.47 19.23 -9.77
N LYS A 165 6.48 19.46 -11.08
CA LYS A 165 5.91 20.68 -11.66
C LYS A 165 4.39 20.67 -11.55
N GLN A 166 3.79 21.76 -11.06
CA GLN A 166 2.35 21.91 -10.98
C GLN A 166 1.66 21.65 -12.34
N GLY A 167 0.54 20.93 -12.31
CA GLY A 167 -0.21 20.54 -13.51
C GLY A 167 0.33 19.31 -14.22
N THR A 168 1.33 18.62 -13.66
CA THR A 168 1.80 17.32 -14.17
C THR A 168 1.22 16.15 -13.38
N PRO A 169 1.16 14.93 -13.95
CA PRO A 169 0.73 13.73 -13.22
C PRO A 169 1.59 13.43 -11.97
N GLU A 170 2.87 13.75 -12.01
CA GLU A 170 3.80 13.60 -10.88
C GLU A 170 3.41 14.50 -9.71
N PHE A 171 3.00 15.75 -10.01
CA PHE A 171 2.46 16.67 -9.01
C PHE A 171 1.14 16.16 -8.46
N GLU A 172 0.23 15.74 -9.33
CA GLU A 172 -1.08 15.19 -8.93
C GLU A 172 -0.93 13.98 -8.00
N LEU A 173 0.01 13.06 -8.31
CA LEU A 173 0.30 11.93 -7.44
C LEU A 173 0.63 12.40 -6.02
N THR A 174 1.58 13.32 -5.88
CA THR A 174 2.08 13.75 -4.57
C THR A 174 1.11 14.67 -3.84
N ASP A 175 0.40 15.53 -4.56
CA ASP A 175 -0.49 16.53 -3.96
C ASP A 175 -1.87 15.98 -3.58
N PHE A 176 -2.34 14.96 -4.29
CA PHE A 176 -3.67 14.40 -4.07
C PHE A 176 -3.65 12.91 -3.68
N TYR A 177 -3.07 12.02 -4.52
CA TYR A 177 -3.19 10.56 -4.34
C TYR A 177 -2.40 10.03 -3.13
N LEU A 178 -1.31 10.65 -2.77
CA LEU A 178 -0.53 10.28 -1.57
C LEU A 178 -1.05 10.92 -0.28
N LYS A 179 -2.20 11.59 -0.31
CA LYS A 179 -2.92 12.07 0.89
C LYS A 179 -4.09 11.14 1.20
N PRO A 180 -4.52 11.03 2.48
CA PRO A 180 -5.71 10.25 2.81
C PRO A 180 -6.95 10.75 2.06
N GLN A 181 -7.62 9.84 1.35
CA GLN A 181 -8.83 10.14 0.58
C GLN A 181 -9.96 9.17 0.94
N ASP A 182 -11.18 9.59 0.74
CA ASP A 182 -12.36 8.71 0.73
C ASP A 182 -12.60 8.22 -0.70
N TRP A 183 -11.80 7.22 -1.11
CA TRP A 183 -11.79 6.71 -2.48
C TRP A 183 -13.13 6.14 -2.96
N LEU A 184 -13.96 5.65 -2.04
CA LEU A 184 -15.24 5.04 -2.36
C LEU A 184 -16.32 6.08 -2.69
N ASN A 185 -16.26 7.26 -2.05
CA ASN A 185 -17.25 8.32 -2.21
C ASN A 185 -16.78 9.48 -3.10
N LEU A 186 -15.58 9.39 -3.66
CA LEU A 186 -15.09 10.36 -4.63
C LEU A 186 -15.92 10.27 -5.92
N SER A 187 -16.70 11.31 -6.22
CA SER A 187 -17.56 11.37 -7.42
C SER A 187 -16.73 11.51 -8.69
N ASP A 188 -15.73 12.42 -8.71
CA ASP A 188 -14.81 12.65 -9.84
C ASP A 188 -13.49 13.27 -9.35
N LYS A 189 -12.49 13.40 -10.25
CA LYS A 189 -11.26 14.15 -9.99
C LYS A 189 -11.56 15.58 -9.54
N PRO A 190 -10.82 16.10 -8.55
CA PRO A 190 -10.87 17.52 -8.21
C PRO A 190 -10.36 18.39 -9.36
#